data_b2ac610c88a9ed2cbd0bc04d2da21062
#
_entry.id   b2ac610c88a9ed2cbd0bc04d2da21062
#
_cell.length_a   1.000
_cell.length_b   1.000
_cell.length_c   1.000
_cell.angle_alpha   90.00
_cell.angle_beta   90.00
_cell.angle_gamma   90.00
#
_symmetry.space_group_name_H-M   'P 1'
#
loop_
_entity.id
_entity.type
_entity.pdbx_description
1 polymer ?
#
loop_
_entity_poly.entity_id
_entity_poly.type
_entity_poly.pdbx_seq_one_letter_code
_entity_poly.pdbx_strand_id
1 'polypeptide(L)'
;MPTYNEITLAKELIRFPSITPVDAGVMKFLAKKLTDIGFKCKILEFKDKNSIPVKNLYARLGNSQPNFMFAGHLDVVPPGNIKDWTIKPFSPTIKKNSSYW
;
A
#
# COMPACT_ATOMS: atom_id res chain seq x y z
N MET A 1 13.17 -4.45 -18.27
CA MET A 1 12.48 -3.70 -17.24
C MET A 1 11.14 -4.36 -16.92
N PRO A 2 10.85 -4.58 -15.65
CA PRO A 2 9.56 -5.20 -15.31
C PRO A 2 8.41 -4.29 -15.71
N THR A 3 7.36 -4.92 -16.22
CA THR A 3 6.14 -4.22 -16.62
C THR A 3 5.10 -4.43 -15.52
N TYR A 4 4.52 -3.34 -15.05
CA TYR A 4 3.53 -3.40 -14.00
C TYR A 4 2.16 -2.99 -14.55
N ASN A 5 1.16 -3.73 -14.14
CA ASN A 5 -0.22 -3.41 -14.42
C ASN A 5 -0.82 -2.81 -13.14
N GLU A 6 -1.37 -1.61 -13.24
CA GLU A 6 -1.90 -0.90 -12.07
C GLU A 6 -3.05 -1.64 -11.40
N ILE A 7 -3.85 -2.37 -12.17
CA ILE A 7 -4.96 -3.15 -11.61
C ILE A 7 -4.42 -4.34 -10.80
N THR A 8 -3.43 -5.04 -11.35
CA THR A 8 -2.79 -6.14 -10.65
C THR A 8 -2.13 -5.66 -9.36
N LEU A 9 -1.42 -4.53 -9.42
CA LEU A 9 -0.78 -3.96 -8.25
C LEU A 9 -1.81 -3.55 -7.19
N ALA A 10 -2.90 -2.90 -7.63
CA ALA A 10 -3.98 -2.51 -6.71
C ALA A 10 -4.56 -3.73 -5.99
N LYS A 11 -4.82 -4.81 -6.72
CA LYS A 11 -5.32 -6.05 -6.13
C LYS A 11 -4.34 -6.62 -5.10
N GLU A 12 -3.06 -6.62 -5.42
CA GLU A 12 -2.04 -7.11 -4.49
C GLU A 12 -1.99 -6.27 -3.21
N LEU A 13 -2.08 -4.93 -3.34
CA LEU A 13 -2.09 -4.03 -2.19
C LEU A 13 -3.34 -4.24 -1.31
N ILE A 14 -4.49 -4.44 -1.93
CA ILE A 14 -5.75 -4.64 -1.20
C ILE A 14 -5.74 -5.93 -0.38
N ARG A 15 -5.00 -6.94 -0.81
CA ARG A 15 -4.93 -8.21 -0.09
C ARG A 15 -4.27 -8.12 1.27
N PHE A 16 -3.48 -7.07 1.51
CA PHE A 16 -2.87 -6.88 2.83
C PHE A 16 -3.90 -6.27 3.78
N PRO A 17 -4.21 -6.94 4.90
CA PRO A 17 -5.16 -6.39 5.87
C PRO A 17 -4.49 -5.31 6.73
N SER A 18 -4.09 -4.22 6.09
CA SER A 18 -3.35 -3.13 6.70
C SER A 18 -4.26 -2.17 7.47
N ILE A 19 -5.02 -2.73 8.41
CA ILE A 19 -5.93 -1.96 9.26
C ILE A 19 -5.09 -1.15 10.24
N THR A 20 -5.21 0.20 10.16
CA THR A 20 -4.35 1.10 10.93
C THR A 20 -4.37 0.77 12.42
N PRO A 21 -3.23 0.80 13.11
CA PRO A 21 -1.88 1.14 12.64
C PRO A 21 -1.07 -0.08 12.16
N VAL A 22 -1.72 -1.20 11.90
CA VAL A 22 -1.06 -2.45 11.50
C VAL A 22 -0.59 -2.35 10.06
N ASP A 23 0.66 -2.68 9.81
CA ASP A 23 1.27 -2.65 8.48
C ASP A 23 0.92 -3.89 7.65
N ALA A 24 0.82 -5.04 8.27
CA ALA A 24 0.53 -6.33 7.64
C ALA A 24 1.50 -6.71 6.51
N GLY A 25 2.65 -6.04 6.40
CA GLY A 25 3.66 -6.32 5.37
C GLY A 25 3.53 -5.48 4.10
N VAL A 26 2.53 -4.60 4.00
CA VAL A 26 2.28 -3.85 2.77
C VAL A 26 3.42 -2.87 2.43
N MET A 27 4.05 -2.26 3.44
CA MET A 27 5.14 -1.31 3.18
C MET A 27 6.35 -2.00 2.56
N LYS A 28 6.71 -3.16 3.09
CA LYS A 28 7.84 -3.93 2.57
C LYS A 28 7.54 -4.43 1.15
N PHE A 29 6.31 -4.86 0.90
CA PHE A 29 5.87 -5.29 -0.42
C PHE A 29 6.00 -4.15 -1.44
N LEU A 30 5.46 -2.97 -1.11
CA LEU A 30 5.52 -1.83 -2.03
C LEU A 30 6.94 -1.33 -2.21
N ALA A 31 7.74 -1.30 -1.14
CA ALA A 31 9.13 -0.90 -1.23
C ALA A 31 9.90 -1.78 -2.21
N LYS A 32 9.65 -3.09 -2.18
CA LYS A 32 10.30 -4.00 -3.11
C LYS A 32 9.88 -3.72 -4.55
N LYS A 33 8.59 -3.50 -4.80
CA LYS A 33 8.09 -3.18 -6.15
C LYS A 33 8.72 -1.91 -6.68
N LEU A 34 8.79 -0.88 -5.86
CA LEU A 34 9.37 0.40 -6.26
C LEU A 34 10.89 0.29 -6.47
N THR A 35 11.57 -0.46 -5.62
CA THR A 35 13.01 -0.70 -5.77
C THR A 35 13.30 -1.41 -7.10
N ASP A 36 12.46 -2.36 -7.48
CA ASP A 36 12.64 -3.13 -8.71
C ASP A 36 12.55 -2.25 -9.96
N ILE A 37 11.88 -1.10 -9.89
CA ILE A 37 11.76 -0.17 -11.02
C ILE A 37 12.66 1.06 -10.87
N GLY A 38 13.58 1.05 -9.90
CA GLY A 38 14.63 2.05 -9.81
C GLY A 38 14.50 3.08 -8.70
N PHE A 39 13.45 3.00 -7.88
CA PHE A 39 13.31 3.90 -6.74
C PHE A 39 14.26 3.52 -5.62
N LYS A 40 14.74 4.53 -4.91
CA LYS A 40 15.43 4.34 -3.63
C LYS A 40 14.38 4.46 -2.54
N CYS A 41 14.23 3.39 -1.77
CA CYS A 41 13.16 3.31 -0.78
C CYS A 41 13.71 3.28 0.64
N LYS A 42 12.98 3.90 1.55
CA LYS A 42 13.30 3.90 2.97
C LYS A 42 12.02 3.76 3.76
N ILE A 43 11.97 2.76 4.62
CA ILE A 43 10.84 2.58 5.53
C ILE A 43 11.21 3.24 6.85
N LEU A 44 10.37 4.18 7.28
CA LEU A 44 10.56 4.94 8.51
C LEU A 44 9.51 4.49 9.51
N GLU A 45 9.95 4.15 10.70
CA GLU A 45 9.06 3.70 11.77
C GLU A 45 8.98 4.79 12.83
N PHE A 46 7.78 5.21 13.15
CA PHE A 46 7.52 6.23 14.16
C PHE A 46 6.80 5.60 15.33
N LYS A 47 7.36 5.78 16.52
CA LYS A 47 6.85 5.16 17.72
C LYS A 47 6.77 6.17 18.84
N ASP A 48 5.64 6.23 19.53
CA ASP A 48 5.47 6.95 20.77
C ASP A 48 5.39 5.93 21.92
N LYS A 49 5.60 6.40 23.15
CA LYS A 49 5.63 5.55 24.35
C LYS A 49 4.38 4.70 24.54
N ASN A 50 3.22 5.24 24.14
CA ASN A 50 1.93 4.63 24.40
C ASN A 50 1.21 4.21 23.11
N SER A 51 1.91 4.15 21.99
CA SER A 51 1.27 3.83 20.72
C SER A 51 1.99 2.68 20.01
N ILE A 52 1.23 2.02 19.12
CA ILE A 52 1.79 1.02 18.22
C ILE A 52 2.64 1.75 17.17
N PRO A 53 3.83 1.24 16.83
CA PRO A 53 4.65 1.87 15.80
C PRO A 53 3.92 1.99 14.47
N VAL A 54 4.10 3.12 13.80
CA VAL A 54 3.53 3.38 12.48
C VAL A 54 4.67 3.44 11.47
N LYS A 55 4.52 2.71 10.38
CA LYS A 55 5.51 2.69 9.30
C LYS A 55 5.09 3.61 8.17
N ASN A 56 6.07 4.33 7.65
CA ASN A 56 5.91 5.15 6.46
C ASN A 56 6.96 4.76 5.44
N LEU A 57 6.61 4.81 4.17
CA LEU A 57 7.53 4.54 3.08
C LEU A 57 7.86 5.83 2.35
N TYR A 58 9.16 6.12 2.26
CA TYR A 58 9.67 7.19 1.43
C TYR A 58 10.39 6.56 0.24
N ALA A 59 9.99 6.94 -0.96
CA ALA A 59 10.60 6.43 -2.17
C ALA A 59 10.93 7.58 -3.11
N ARG A 60 12.13 7.57 -3.66
CA ARG A 60 12.58 8.62 -4.57
C ARG A 60 13.19 8.04 -5.82
N LEU A 61 12.81 8.58 -6.98
CA LEU A 61 13.40 8.25 -8.26
C LEU A 61 14.23 9.45 -8.73
N GLY A 62 15.53 9.21 -8.95
CA GLY A 62 16.45 10.27 -9.33
C GLY A 62 16.86 11.15 -8.16
N ASN A 63 17.73 12.14 -8.43
CA ASN A 63 18.25 13.08 -7.43
C ASN A 63 18.43 14.48 -7.96
N SER A 64 17.85 14.79 -9.11
CA SER A 64 17.89 16.14 -9.71
C SER A 64 16.70 16.97 -9.26
N GLN A 65 16.82 18.27 -9.47
CA GLN A 65 15.72 19.20 -9.25
C GLN A 65 15.14 19.63 -10.61
N PRO A 66 13.87 20.04 -10.65
CA PRO A 66 12.90 20.04 -9.55
C PRO A 66 12.42 18.64 -9.22
N ASN A 67 11.86 18.45 -8.02
CA ASN A 67 11.22 17.18 -7.69
C ASN A 67 9.72 17.36 -7.53
N PHE A 68 8.99 16.27 -7.76
CA PHE A 68 7.55 16.21 -7.62
C PHE A 68 7.22 15.05 -6.70
N MET A 69 6.34 15.25 -5.74
CA MET A 69 6.01 14.22 -4.78
C MET A 69 4.53 13.90 -4.76
N PHE A 70 4.23 12.60 -4.81
CA PHE A 70 2.89 12.09 -4.53
C PHE A 70 2.85 11.65 -3.07
N ALA A 71 1.79 11.98 -2.38
CA ALA A 71 1.56 11.54 -1.02
C ALA A 71 0.23 10.79 -0.97
N GLY A 72 0.28 9.57 -0.42
CA GLY A 72 -0.90 8.73 -0.30
C GLY A 72 -0.75 7.80 0.88
N HIS A 73 -1.78 7.02 1.16
CA HIS A 73 -1.72 6.08 2.27
C HIS A 73 -2.11 4.67 1.82
N LEU A 74 -1.61 3.69 2.58
CA LEU A 74 -1.86 2.27 2.33
C LEU A 74 -2.67 1.62 3.44
N ASP A 75 -2.82 2.32 4.56
CA ASP A 75 -3.62 1.80 5.66
C ASP A 75 -5.10 2.04 5.43
N VAL A 76 -5.91 1.24 6.09
CA VAL A 76 -7.35 1.32 5.98
C VAL A 76 -7.97 1.31 7.37
N VAL A 77 -9.21 1.78 7.46
CA VAL A 77 -9.99 1.67 8.69
C VAL A 77 -10.55 0.25 8.80
N PRO A 78 -10.96 -0.18 10.01
CA PRO A 78 -11.60 -1.49 10.15
C PRO A 78 -12.80 -1.60 9.21
N PRO A 79 -12.98 -2.77 8.54
CA PRO A 79 -14.03 -2.92 7.53
C PRO A 79 -15.48 -2.97 8.09
N GLY A 80 -15.64 -3.02 9.39
CA GLY A 80 -16.95 -3.13 10.01
C GLY A 80 -17.50 -4.55 9.90
N ASN A 81 -18.81 -4.67 9.68
CA ASN A 81 -19.45 -5.98 9.60
C ASN A 81 -19.16 -6.64 8.25
N ILE A 82 -18.41 -7.73 8.28
CA ILE A 82 -18.02 -8.48 7.08
C ILE A 82 -19.25 -8.93 6.28
N LYS A 83 -20.35 -9.21 6.96
CA LYS A 83 -21.59 -9.68 6.32
C LYS A 83 -22.22 -8.62 5.41
N ASP A 84 -21.90 -7.35 5.63
CA ASP A 84 -22.42 -6.26 4.80
C ASP A 84 -21.67 -6.09 3.48
N TRP A 85 -20.57 -6.80 3.33
CA TRP A 85 -19.76 -6.73 2.12
C TRP A 85 -20.22 -7.75 1.09
N THR A 86 -20.39 -7.31 -0.15
CA THR A 86 -20.72 -8.21 -1.26
C THR A 86 -19.54 -9.15 -1.56
N ILE A 87 -18.33 -8.61 -1.48
CA ILE A 87 -17.07 -9.35 -1.65
C ILE A 87 -16.26 -9.12 -0.40
N LYS A 88 -15.53 -10.13 0.06
CA LYS A 88 -14.69 -10.01 1.27
C LYS A 88 -13.73 -8.82 1.12
N PRO A 89 -13.55 -7.99 2.19
CA PRO A 89 -12.79 -6.74 2.11
C PRO A 89 -11.38 -6.87 1.56
N PHE A 90 -10.66 -7.94 1.91
CA PHE A 90 -9.27 -8.11 1.49
C PHE A 90 -9.12 -9.16 0.39
N SER A 91 -10.20 -9.41 -0.36
CA SER A 91 -10.23 -10.35 -1.47
C SER A 91 -10.71 -9.63 -2.71
N PRO A 92 -9.86 -8.81 -3.35
CA PRO A 92 -10.27 -7.97 -4.48
C PRO A 92 -10.68 -8.80 -5.67
N THR A 93 -11.76 -8.39 -6.32
CA THR A 93 -12.33 -9.08 -7.47
C THR A 93 -12.68 -8.07 -8.54
N ILE A 94 -12.44 -8.42 -9.80
CA ILE A 94 -12.82 -7.60 -10.94
C ILE A 94 -14.10 -8.15 -11.52
N LYS A 95 -15.09 -7.29 -11.75
CA LYS A 95 -16.34 -7.68 -12.36
C LYS A 95 -16.75 -6.63 -13.38
N LYS A 96 -17.01 -7.07 -14.62
CA LYS A 96 -17.43 -6.20 -15.73
C LYS A 96 -16.52 -4.99 -15.92
N ASN A 97 -15.20 -5.20 -15.87
CA ASN A 97 -14.17 -4.15 -15.98
C ASN A 97 -14.16 -3.15 -14.82
N SER A 98 -14.84 -3.46 -13.71
CA SER A 98 -14.81 -2.68 -12.49
C SER A 98 -14.17 -3.48 -11.38
N SER A 99 -13.44 -2.82 -10.50
CA SER A 99 -12.90 -3.48 -9.31
C SER A 99 -13.82 -3.22 -8.13
N TYR A 100 -14.03 -4.25 -7.30
CA TYR A 100 -14.83 -4.16 -6.09
C TYR A 100 -13.93 -4.23 -4.87
N TRP A 101 -14.11 -3.25 -4.00
CA TRP A 101 -13.38 -3.24 -2.74
C TRP A 101 -14.16 -2.49 -1.68
#